data_85d95c7caf7fed1ab343d88a41eb0f8d
#
_entry.id   85d95c7caf7fed1ab343d88a41eb0f8d
#
_cell.length_a   1.000
_cell.length_b   1.000
_cell.length_c   1.000
_cell.angle_alpha   90.00
_cell.angle_beta   90.00
_cell.angle_gamma   90.00
#
_symmetry.space_group_name_H-M   'P 1'
#
loop_
_entity.id
_entity.type
_entity.pdbx_description
1 polymer ?
#
loop_
_entity_poly.entity_id
_entity_poly.type
_entity_poly.pdbx_seq_one_letter_code
_entity_poly.pdbx_strand_id
1 'polypeptide(L)'
;MKKFLVISNHSGEDCVKALKEVLAMGYLTHFDWGCKDGVHTGWAVFEAENKAEAMMSVPPFLRSQAHVVQLTKFQADKVEAMHLK
;
A
#
# COMPACT_ATOMS: atom_id res chain seq x y z
N MET A 1 -8.33 15.30 0.04
CA MET A 1 -7.37 14.28 0.50
C MET A 1 -6.63 13.67 -0.68
N LYS A 2 -5.43 13.20 -0.45
CA LYS A 2 -4.61 12.54 -1.47
C LYS A 2 -4.81 11.04 -1.41
N LYS A 3 -4.61 10.37 -2.55
CA LYS A 3 -4.63 8.90 -2.62
C LYS A 3 -3.23 8.33 -2.56
N PHE A 4 -3.08 7.27 -1.78
CA PHE A 4 -1.80 6.58 -1.63
C PHE A 4 -1.97 5.08 -1.81
N LEU A 5 -1.03 4.47 -2.53
CA LEU A 5 -0.89 3.02 -2.57
C LEU A 5 0.08 2.62 -1.46
N VAL A 6 -0.38 1.74 -0.59
CA VAL A 6 0.47 1.15 0.44
C VAL A 6 0.87 -0.25 -0.03
N ILE A 7 2.17 -0.49 -0.03
CA ILE A 7 2.77 -1.77 -0.43
C ILE A 7 3.47 -2.33 0.80
N SER A 8 2.87 -3.34 1.42
CA SER A 8 3.36 -3.91 2.67
C SER A 8 3.95 -5.29 2.42
N ASN A 9 5.28 -5.36 2.40
CA ASN A 9 6.02 -6.60 2.19
C ASN A 9 6.28 -7.31 3.52
N HIS A 10 6.28 -8.65 3.49
CA HIS A 10 6.66 -9.47 4.64
C HIS A 10 7.29 -10.77 4.15
N SER A 11 8.04 -11.45 5.02
CA SER A 11 8.58 -12.77 4.70
C SER A 11 7.47 -13.83 4.80
N GLY A 12 7.70 -15.00 4.19
CA GLY A 12 6.76 -16.12 4.33
C GLY A 12 6.58 -16.54 5.78
N GLU A 13 7.63 -16.45 6.59
CA GLU A 13 7.57 -16.77 8.02
C GLU A 13 6.68 -15.80 8.80
N ASP A 14 6.64 -14.54 8.37
CA ASP A 14 5.88 -13.49 9.04
C ASP A 14 4.44 -13.36 8.51
N CYS A 15 4.05 -14.17 7.54
CA CYS A 15 2.75 -14.03 6.87
C CYS A 15 1.57 -14.04 7.85
N VAL A 16 1.50 -15.06 8.71
CA VAL A 16 0.39 -15.17 9.67
C VAL A 16 0.41 -14.03 10.68
N LYS A 17 1.60 -13.67 11.16
CA LYS A 17 1.74 -12.54 12.09
C LYS A 17 1.27 -11.23 11.45
N ALA A 18 1.67 -10.99 10.20
CA ALA A 18 1.25 -9.80 9.46
C ALA A 18 -0.27 -9.74 9.33
N LEU A 19 -0.90 -10.82 8.90
CA LEU A 19 -2.36 -10.89 8.75
C LEU A 19 -3.08 -10.64 10.07
N LYS A 20 -2.61 -11.26 11.15
CA LYS A 20 -3.24 -11.10 12.47
C LYS A 20 -3.09 -9.68 13.01
N GLU A 21 -1.93 -9.05 12.83
CA GLU A 21 -1.73 -7.68 13.29
C GLU A 21 -2.56 -6.68 12.47
N VAL A 22 -2.63 -6.85 11.15
CA VAL A 22 -3.46 -5.99 10.30
C VAL A 22 -4.94 -6.15 10.65
N LEU A 23 -5.37 -7.38 10.94
CA LEU A 23 -6.73 -7.65 11.44
C LEU A 23 -6.99 -6.89 12.75
N ALA A 24 -6.07 -7.00 13.71
CA ALA A 24 -6.21 -6.33 15.00
C ALA A 24 -6.25 -4.80 14.87
N MET A 25 -5.55 -4.25 13.89
CA MET A 25 -5.56 -2.81 13.61
C MET A 25 -6.80 -2.35 12.85
N GLY A 26 -7.64 -3.27 12.38
CA GLY A 26 -8.87 -2.95 11.66
C GLY A 26 -8.71 -2.72 10.17
N TYR A 27 -7.58 -3.09 9.58
CA TYR A 27 -7.31 -2.82 8.17
C TYR A 27 -7.30 -4.04 7.25
N LEU A 28 -7.56 -5.26 7.77
CA LEU A 28 -7.41 -6.48 6.98
C LEU A 28 -8.17 -6.44 5.65
N THR A 29 -9.39 -5.98 5.67
CA THR A 29 -10.26 -5.95 4.49
C THR A 29 -9.97 -4.78 3.55
N HIS A 30 -9.12 -3.86 3.95
CA HIS A 30 -8.66 -2.76 3.09
C HIS A 30 -7.54 -3.19 2.16
N PHE A 31 -6.86 -4.29 2.50
CA PHE A 31 -5.74 -4.81 1.72
C PHE A 31 -6.17 -5.97 0.83
N ASP A 32 -5.56 -6.05 -0.34
CA ASP A 32 -5.52 -7.24 -1.16
C ASP A 32 -4.18 -7.92 -0.95
N TRP A 33 -4.17 -9.24 -0.88
CA TRP A 33 -3.01 -10.00 -0.48
C TRP A 33 -2.59 -10.99 -1.56
N GLY A 34 -1.28 -11.03 -1.84
CA GLY A 34 -0.72 -11.95 -2.82
C GLY A 34 -0.17 -13.25 -2.24
N CYS A 35 -0.35 -13.48 -0.93
CA CYS A 35 0.30 -14.60 -0.25
C CYS A 35 -0.05 -15.98 -0.84
N LYS A 36 -1.30 -16.17 -1.26
CA LYS A 36 -1.73 -17.44 -1.87
C LYS A 36 -1.12 -17.67 -3.24
N ASP A 37 -0.65 -16.62 -3.88
CA ASP A 37 0.05 -16.69 -5.18
C ASP A 37 1.57 -16.67 -5.02
N GLY A 38 2.06 -16.84 -3.81
CA GLY A 38 3.49 -16.85 -3.51
C GLY A 38 4.13 -15.49 -3.40
N VAL A 39 3.34 -14.43 -3.47
CA VAL A 39 3.81 -13.04 -3.32
C VAL A 39 3.41 -12.54 -1.94
N HIS A 40 4.38 -12.49 -1.02
CA HIS A 40 4.11 -12.11 0.36
C HIS A 40 4.05 -10.58 0.51
N THR A 41 2.98 -10.02 -0.02
CA THR A 41 2.75 -8.58 -0.07
C THR A 41 1.27 -8.29 0.08
N GLY A 42 0.95 -7.22 0.79
CA GLY A 42 -0.38 -6.65 0.84
C GLY A 42 -0.39 -5.30 0.12
N TRP A 43 -1.43 -5.03 -0.61
CA TRP A 43 -1.64 -3.75 -1.32
C TRP A 43 -2.95 -3.14 -0.87
N ALA A 44 -2.93 -1.83 -0.61
CA ALA A 44 -4.16 -1.10 -0.30
C ALA A 44 -4.07 0.32 -0.83
N VAL A 45 -5.20 0.89 -1.17
CA VAL A 45 -5.30 2.31 -1.54
C VAL A 45 -6.05 3.03 -0.43
N PHE A 46 -5.42 4.07 0.10
CA PHE A 46 -6.01 4.90 1.15
C PHE A 46 -6.04 6.36 0.74
N GLU A 47 -7.06 7.06 1.22
CA GLU A 47 -7.08 8.51 1.19
C GLU A 47 -6.49 9.00 2.50
N ALA A 48 -5.52 9.89 2.43
CA ALA A 48 -4.81 10.42 3.59
C ALA A 48 -4.23 11.79 3.29
N GLU A 49 -3.82 12.51 4.32
CA GLU A 49 -3.20 13.82 4.16
C GLU A 49 -1.76 13.73 3.69
N ASN A 50 -1.05 12.67 4.09
CA ASN A 50 0.36 12.47 3.76
C ASN A 50 0.74 10.99 3.84
N LYS A 51 1.97 10.69 3.42
CA LYS A 51 2.48 9.32 3.42
C LYS A 51 2.58 8.72 4.83
N ALA A 52 2.94 9.51 5.81
CA ALA A 52 3.07 9.04 7.18
C ALA A 52 1.73 8.55 7.72
N GLU A 53 0.64 9.26 7.41
CA GLU A 53 -0.70 8.86 7.79
C GLU A 53 -1.11 7.55 7.10
N ALA A 54 -0.85 7.42 5.80
CA ALA A 54 -1.13 6.17 5.06
C ALA A 54 -0.32 4.99 5.63
N MET A 55 0.93 5.22 6.05
CA MET A 55 1.80 4.19 6.62
C MET A 55 1.27 3.64 7.95
N MET A 56 0.38 4.35 8.63
CA MET A 56 -0.22 3.87 9.88
C MET A 56 -1.06 2.61 9.70
N SER A 57 -1.43 2.27 8.46
CA SER A 57 -2.13 1.02 8.16
C SER A 57 -1.22 -0.21 8.17
N VAL A 58 0.09 0.00 8.22
CA VAL A 58 1.10 -1.07 8.23
C VAL A 58 1.52 -1.36 9.67
N PRO A 59 1.57 -2.65 10.08
CA PRO A 59 2.08 -2.99 11.40
C PRO A 59 3.49 -2.45 11.63
N PRO A 60 3.81 -1.96 12.84
CA PRO A 60 5.12 -1.37 13.11
C PRO A 60 6.31 -2.24 12.71
N PHE A 61 6.23 -3.55 12.91
CA PHE A 61 7.35 -4.44 12.59
C PHE A 61 7.63 -4.58 11.09
N LEU A 62 6.70 -4.14 10.23
CA LEU A 62 6.83 -4.22 8.77
C LEU A 62 7.10 -2.86 8.11
N ARG A 63 7.06 -1.76 8.87
CA ARG A 63 7.14 -0.42 8.28
C ARG A 63 8.45 -0.16 7.55
N SER A 64 9.55 -0.75 8.00
CA SER A 64 10.84 -0.59 7.33
C SER A 64 10.89 -1.24 5.94
N GLN A 65 10.01 -2.20 5.67
CA GLN A 65 9.91 -2.92 4.40
C GLN A 65 8.75 -2.46 3.55
N ALA A 66 7.94 -1.52 4.05
CA ALA A 66 6.77 -1.03 3.35
C ALA A 66 7.10 0.19 2.51
N HIS A 67 6.31 0.40 1.46
CA HIS A 67 6.41 1.56 0.60
C HIS A 67 5.05 2.22 0.48
N VAL A 68 5.04 3.53 0.45
CA VAL A 68 3.83 4.32 0.22
C VAL A 68 4.07 5.23 -0.98
N VAL A 69 3.20 5.12 -1.97
CA VAL A 69 3.30 5.88 -3.22
C VAL A 69 2.06 6.74 -3.37
N GLN A 70 2.24 8.04 -3.58
CA GLN A 70 1.12 8.91 -3.90
C GLN A 70 0.66 8.63 -5.33
N LEU A 71 -0.63 8.39 -5.50
CA LEU A 71 -1.22 8.09 -6.79
C LEU A 71 -1.80 9.35 -7.42
N THR A 72 -1.59 9.50 -8.72
CA THR A 72 -2.11 10.61 -9.51
C THR A 72 -2.71 10.05 -10.79
N LYS A 73 -3.84 10.62 -11.21
CA LYS A 73 -4.43 10.30 -12.51
C LYS A 73 -4.09 11.40 -13.48
N PHE A 74 -3.79 11.02 -14.71
CA PHE A 74 -3.58 11.95 -15.80
C PHE A 74 -4.76 11.94 -16.77
N GLN A 75 -5.12 13.10 -17.27
CA GLN A 75 -6.14 13.24 -18.30
C GLN A 75 -5.51 13.05 -19.68
N ALA A 76 -6.23 12.37 -20.57
CA ALA A 76 -5.70 12.04 -21.89
C ALA A 76 -5.29 13.29 -22.70
N ASP A 77 -6.11 14.33 -22.69
CA ASP A 77 -5.82 15.59 -23.40
C ASP A 77 -4.57 16.27 -22.89
N LYS A 78 -4.32 16.21 -21.60
CA LYS A 78 -3.11 16.78 -20.99
C LYS A 78 -1.87 15.98 -21.35
N VAL A 79 -1.99 14.66 -21.38
CA VAL A 79 -0.87 13.77 -21.77
C VAL A 79 -0.51 14.00 -23.25
N GLU A 80 -1.51 14.15 -24.11
CA GLU A 80 -1.28 14.43 -25.54
C GLU A 80 -0.56 15.76 -25.75
N ALA A 81 -0.77 16.73 -24.85
CA ALA A 81 -0.11 18.03 -24.92
C ALA A 81 1.33 18.03 -24.41
N MET A 82 1.78 16.95 -23.76
CA MET A 82 3.13 16.83 -23.25
C MET A 82 4.14 16.61 -24.38
N HIS A 83 5.33 17.20 -24.22
CA HIS A 83 6.42 17.02 -25.16
C HIS A 83 7.38 15.93 -24.67
N LEU A 84 7.76 15.07 -25.59
CA LEU A 84 8.82 14.09 -25.33
C LEU A 84 10.17 14.82 -25.26
N LYS A 85 11.00 14.37 -24.34
CA LYS A 85 12.37 14.89 -24.18
C LYS A 85 13.41 13.90 -24.64
#